data_bae76302da2a76b84ca24d1bb765f733
#
_entry.id   bae76302da2a76b84ca24d1bb765f733
#
_cell.length_a   1.000
_cell.length_b   1.000
_cell.length_c   1.000
_cell.angle_alpha   90.00
_cell.angle_beta   90.00
_cell.angle_gamma   90.00
#
_symmetry.space_group_name_H-M   'P 1'
#
loop_
_entity.id
_entity.type
_entity.pdbx_description
1 polymer ?
#
loop_
_entity_poly.entity_id
_entity_poly.type
_entity_poly.pdbx_seq_one_letter_code
_entity_poly.pdbx_strand_id
1 'polypeptide(L)'
;MYIYCVSPTRLARHGHALTKFGKINIKNAKYKDDFSALSDVCDCYTCRSKYSKAYIRHLIVANETLGARLLSIHNTRYLIHLAEELREAIKEDRILEYREQFIKDYYGDKGLPYEEVKIEKDSN
;
A
#
# COMPACT_ATOMS: atom_id res chain seq x y z
N MET A 1 10.70 -5.89 17.57
CA MET A 1 10.68 -6.59 16.26
C MET A 1 11.27 -5.70 15.20
N TYR A 2 12.21 -6.23 14.45
CA TYR A 2 12.85 -5.52 13.34
C TYR A 2 12.37 -6.10 12.02
N ILE A 3 11.90 -5.22 11.12
CA ILE A 3 11.45 -5.63 9.81
C ILE A 3 12.33 -4.93 8.77
N TYR A 4 13.01 -5.73 7.95
CA TYR A 4 13.80 -5.24 6.84
C TYR A 4 13.05 -5.50 5.56
N CYS A 5 12.74 -4.44 4.82
CA CYS A 5 11.96 -4.58 3.61
C CYS A 5 12.38 -3.52 2.59
N VAL A 6 12.73 -3.96 1.40
CA VAL A 6 13.06 -3.06 0.28
C VAL A 6 11.86 -2.82 -0.63
N SER A 7 10.77 -3.54 -0.41
CA SER A 7 9.58 -3.49 -1.25
C SER A 7 8.98 -2.09 -1.42
N PRO A 8 8.82 -1.27 -0.34
CA PRO A 8 8.18 0.03 -0.50
C PRO A 8 8.91 0.94 -1.47
N THR A 9 10.24 1.01 -1.38
CA THR A 9 11.02 1.86 -2.28
C THR A 9 11.13 1.28 -3.68
N ARG A 10 11.21 -0.04 -3.78
CA ARG A 10 11.27 -0.72 -5.06
C ARG A 10 9.97 -0.51 -5.85
N LEU A 11 8.82 -0.69 -5.19
CA LEU A 11 7.52 -0.44 -5.81
C LEU A 11 7.38 1.01 -6.25
N ALA A 12 7.87 1.94 -5.44
CA ALA A 12 7.83 3.36 -5.75
C ALA A 12 8.61 3.69 -7.02
N ARG A 13 9.78 3.10 -7.20
CA ARG A 13 10.58 3.31 -8.41
C ARG A 13 9.85 2.85 -9.68
N HIS A 14 8.98 1.86 -9.54
CA HIS A 14 8.20 1.34 -10.66
C HIS A 14 6.82 2.01 -10.78
N GLY A 15 6.58 3.05 -9.98
CA GLY A 15 5.33 3.80 -10.06
C GLY A 15 4.16 3.14 -9.34
N HIS A 16 4.42 2.24 -8.41
CA HIS A 16 3.37 1.56 -7.65
C HIS A 16 3.20 2.20 -6.27
N ALA A 17 1.96 2.45 -5.88
CA ALA A 17 1.62 2.95 -4.56
C ALA A 17 0.78 1.92 -3.81
N LEU A 18 1.06 1.78 -2.52
CA LEU A 18 0.29 0.88 -1.65
C LEU A 18 -0.87 1.65 -1.03
N THR A 19 -2.06 1.09 -1.12
CA THR A 19 -3.26 1.69 -0.52
C THR A 19 -4.04 0.64 0.25
N LYS A 20 -4.97 1.09 1.08
CA LYS A 20 -5.85 0.20 1.83
C LYS A 20 -6.62 -0.76 0.91
N PHE A 21 -6.92 -0.32 -0.30
CA PHE A 21 -7.71 -1.09 -1.26
C PHE A 21 -6.85 -1.80 -2.31
N GLY A 22 -5.56 -1.89 -2.08
CA GLY A 22 -4.67 -2.61 -2.96
C GLY A 22 -3.54 -1.75 -3.50
N LYS A 23 -2.70 -2.38 -4.29
CA LYS A 23 -1.59 -1.71 -4.96
C LYS A 23 -2.11 -1.06 -6.24
N ILE A 24 -1.79 0.21 -6.45
CA ILE A 24 -2.15 0.93 -7.67
C ILE A 24 -0.91 1.24 -8.48
N ASN A 25 -1.05 1.24 -9.81
CA ASN A 25 0.00 1.67 -10.71
C ASN A 25 -0.33 3.10 -11.13
N ILE A 26 0.43 4.06 -10.59
CA ILE A 26 0.15 5.48 -10.82
C ILE A 26 0.37 5.91 -12.27
N LYS A 27 1.10 5.11 -13.04
CA LYS A 27 1.31 5.38 -14.47
C LYS A 27 0.07 5.16 -15.32
N ASN A 28 -0.94 4.49 -14.76
CA ASN A 28 -2.18 4.21 -15.47
C ASN A 28 -2.85 5.51 -15.88
N ALA A 29 -3.33 5.58 -17.13
CA ALA A 29 -3.93 6.78 -17.69
C ALA A 29 -5.16 7.28 -16.94
N LYS A 30 -5.85 6.40 -16.21
CA LYS A 30 -7.03 6.80 -15.43
C LYS A 30 -6.72 7.81 -14.32
N TYR A 31 -5.45 7.93 -13.93
CA TYR A 31 -5.02 8.88 -12.89
C TYR A 31 -4.58 10.21 -13.45
N LYS A 32 -4.64 10.39 -14.76
CA LYS A 32 -4.19 11.61 -15.44
C LYS A 32 -4.90 12.86 -14.92
N ASP A 33 -6.18 12.75 -14.64
CA ASP A 33 -7.00 13.86 -14.15
C ASP A 33 -7.54 13.62 -12.75
N ASP A 34 -6.93 12.68 -12.01
CA ASP A 34 -7.33 12.37 -10.62
C ASP A 34 -6.58 13.28 -9.66
N PHE A 35 -7.25 14.30 -9.15
CA PHE A 35 -6.67 15.28 -8.25
C PHE A 35 -6.80 14.91 -6.78
N SER A 36 -7.24 13.70 -6.46
CA SER A 36 -7.30 13.21 -5.09
C SER A 36 -5.94 12.75 -4.59
N ALA A 37 -5.78 12.66 -3.26
CA ALA A 37 -4.57 12.13 -2.65
C ALA A 37 -4.47 10.62 -2.87
N LEU A 38 -3.26 10.07 -2.65
CA LEU A 38 -3.04 8.63 -2.77
C LEU A 38 -3.94 7.84 -1.83
N SER A 39 -4.16 8.36 -0.63
CA SER A 39 -5.04 7.73 0.35
C SER A 39 -5.58 8.80 1.29
N ASP A 40 -6.88 8.73 1.57
CA ASP A 40 -7.55 9.67 2.48
C ASP A 40 -7.22 9.38 3.95
N VAL A 41 -6.82 8.15 4.24
CA VAL A 41 -6.56 7.72 5.62
C VAL A 41 -5.08 7.75 5.98
N CYS A 42 -4.21 8.06 5.02
CA CYS A 42 -2.77 8.09 5.22
C CYS A 42 -2.33 9.47 5.75
N ASP A 43 -1.44 9.45 6.73
CA ASP A 43 -0.89 10.66 7.33
C ASP A 43 0.56 10.95 6.90
N CYS A 44 1.04 10.28 5.86
CA CYS A 44 2.39 10.52 5.37
C CYS A 44 2.54 11.94 4.80
N TYR A 45 3.79 12.38 4.65
CA TYR A 45 4.07 13.70 4.10
C TYR A 45 3.37 13.93 2.75
N THR A 46 3.45 12.94 1.88
CA THR A 46 2.86 13.02 0.54
C THR A 46 1.35 13.25 0.58
N CYS A 47 0.62 12.47 1.37
CA CYS A 47 -0.83 12.59 1.48
C CYS A 47 -1.25 13.83 2.26
N ARG A 48 -0.54 14.13 3.33
CA ARG A 48 -0.84 15.28 4.17
C ARG A 48 -0.60 16.61 3.44
N SER A 49 0.39 16.64 2.56
CA SER A 49 0.70 17.81 1.75
C SER A 49 -0.20 17.93 0.53
N LYS A 50 -1.15 17.00 0.36
CA LYS A 50 -2.14 17.00 -0.70
C LYS A 50 -1.58 16.90 -2.12
N TYR A 51 -0.46 16.21 -2.27
CA TYR A 51 0.03 15.87 -3.60
C TYR A 51 -0.98 14.95 -4.28
N SER A 52 -1.49 15.37 -5.42
CA SER A 52 -2.51 14.59 -6.13
C SER A 52 -1.92 13.43 -6.90
N LYS A 53 -2.75 12.42 -7.18
CA LYS A 53 -2.35 11.30 -8.03
C LYS A 53 -1.93 11.79 -9.41
N ALA A 54 -2.65 12.78 -9.95
CA ALA A 54 -2.33 13.36 -11.25
C ALA A 54 -0.93 13.97 -11.27
N TYR A 55 -0.57 14.71 -10.24
CA TYR A 55 0.74 15.33 -10.14
C TYR A 55 1.85 14.28 -10.01
N ILE A 56 1.65 13.29 -9.14
CA ILE A 56 2.63 12.22 -8.95
C ILE A 56 2.80 11.43 -10.24
N ARG A 57 1.69 11.14 -10.94
CA ARG A 57 1.74 10.48 -12.24
C ARG A 57 2.56 11.27 -13.22
N HIS A 58 2.35 12.58 -13.27
CA HIS A 58 3.11 13.47 -14.16
C HIS A 58 4.61 13.36 -13.87
N LEU A 59 5.00 13.40 -12.59
CA LEU A 59 6.40 13.29 -12.22
C LEU A 59 7.01 11.95 -12.63
N ILE A 60 6.29 10.85 -12.41
CA ILE A 60 6.77 9.51 -12.76
C ILE A 60 6.90 9.35 -14.27
N VAL A 61 5.92 9.80 -15.03
CA VAL A 61 5.93 9.71 -16.51
C VAL A 61 7.04 10.57 -17.08
N ALA A 62 7.28 11.75 -16.49
CA ALA A 62 8.36 12.65 -16.89
C ALA A 62 9.74 12.20 -16.39
N ASN A 63 9.78 11.08 -15.69
CA ASN A 63 11.02 10.51 -15.14
C ASN A 63 11.72 11.45 -14.15
N GLU A 64 10.93 12.19 -13.36
CA GLU A 64 11.43 13.05 -12.31
C GLU A 64 11.64 12.26 -11.01
N THR A 65 12.78 12.46 -10.37
CA THR A 65 13.13 11.76 -9.13
C THR A 65 12.15 12.03 -8.00
N LEU A 66 11.56 13.23 -7.97
CA LEU A 66 10.62 13.62 -6.93
C LEU A 66 9.40 12.68 -6.88
N GLY A 67 8.94 12.20 -8.02
CA GLY A 67 7.80 11.28 -8.07
C GLY A 67 8.08 9.99 -7.30
N ALA A 68 9.21 9.36 -7.57
CA ALA A 68 9.60 8.14 -6.86
C ALA A 68 9.81 8.40 -5.37
N ARG A 69 10.35 9.57 -5.04
CA ARG A 69 10.58 9.97 -3.65
C ARG A 69 9.27 10.11 -2.88
N LEU A 70 8.30 10.79 -3.46
CA LEU A 70 6.98 10.97 -2.83
C LEU A 70 6.27 9.63 -2.64
N LEU A 71 6.35 8.74 -3.63
CA LEU A 71 5.78 7.40 -3.51
C LEU A 71 6.51 6.57 -2.47
N SER A 72 7.84 6.69 -2.37
CA SER A 72 8.62 5.97 -1.36
C SER A 72 8.22 6.38 0.05
N ILE A 73 8.01 7.68 0.28
CA ILE A 73 7.55 8.19 1.56
C ILE A 73 6.18 7.60 1.91
N HIS A 74 5.27 7.62 0.96
CA HIS A 74 3.93 7.08 1.16
C HIS A 74 3.96 5.58 1.44
N ASN A 75 4.68 4.81 0.62
CA ASN A 75 4.72 3.36 0.77
C ASN A 75 5.37 2.93 2.08
N THR A 76 6.43 3.62 2.49
CA THR A 76 7.11 3.34 3.75
C THR A 76 6.17 3.61 4.93
N ARG A 77 5.47 4.73 4.92
CA ARG A 77 4.52 5.04 6.00
C ARG A 77 3.36 4.06 6.02
N TYR A 78 2.91 3.64 4.85
CA TYR A 78 1.85 2.63 4.75
C TYR A 78 2.24 1.35 5.47
N LEU A 79 3.45 0.83 5.24
CA LEU A 79 3.90 -0.40 5.88
C LEU A 79 4.14 -0.22 7.38
N ILE A 80 4.65 0.93 7.80
CA ILE A 80 4.83 1.23 9.23
C ILE A 80 3.47 1.24 9.92
N HIS A 81 2.49 1.90 9.32
CA HIS A 81 1.15 1.97 9.87
C HIS A 81 0.50 0.60 9.92
N LEU A 82 0.71 -0.21 8.90
CA LEU A 82 0.21 -1.59 8.86
C LEU A 82 0.81 -2.41 10.02
N ALA A 83 2.11 -2.27 10.26
CA ALA A 83 2.77 -2.96 11.37
C ALA A 83 2.22 -2.51 12.72
N GLU A 84 1.95 -1.22 12.87
CA GLU A 84 1.34 -0.69 14.09
C GLU A 84 -0.05 -1.27 14.32
N GLU A 85 -0.87 -1.33 13.27
CA GLU A 85 -2.21 -1.91 13.36
C GLU A 85 -2.17 -3.40 13.70
N LEU A 86 -1.23 -4.13 13.10
CA LEU A 86 -1.05 -5.55 13.40
C LEU A 86 -0.67 -5.76 14.87
N ARG A 87 0.21 -4.91 15.37
CA ARG A 87 0.64 -4.97 16.78
C ARG A 87 -0.54 -4.74 17.71
N GLU A 88 -1.37 -3.75 17.42
CA GLU A 88 -2.56 -3.48 18.22
C GLU A 88 -3.56 -4.63 18.15
N ALA A 89 -3.75 -5.22 16.98
CA ALA A 89 -4.63 -6.37 16.79
C ALA A 89 -4.17 -7.56 17.62
N ILE A 90 -2.86 -7.78 17.70
CA ILE A 90 -2.29 -8.86 18.50
C ILE A 90 -2.54 -8.60 20.00
N LYS A 91 -2.34 -7.36 20.46
CA LYS A 91 -2.58 -6.99 21.85
C LYS A 91 -4.04 -7.16 22.25
N GLU A 92 -4.96 -6.91 21.35
CA GLU A 92 -6.39 -7.03 21.59
C GLU A 92 -6.94 -8.40 21.25
N ASP A 93 -6.07 -9.34 20.86
CA ASP A 93 -6.42 -10.71 20.51
C ASP A 93 -7.47 -10.80 19.40
N ARG A 94 -7.38 -9.91 18.40
CA ARG A 94 -8.27 -9.88 17.27
C ARG A 94 -7.54 -9.98 15.93
N ILE A 95 -6.38 -10.64 15.95
CA ILE A 95 -5.53 -10.73 14.76
C ILE A 95 -6.22 -11.48 13.62
N LEU A 96 -7.03 -12.49 13.91
CA LEU A 96 -7.74 -13.23 12.87
C LEU A 96 -8.81 -12.36 12.20
N GLU A 97 -9.53 -11.57 12.99
CA GLU A 97 -10.52 -10.64 12.46
C GLU A 97 -9.87 -9.57 11.59
N TYR A 98 -8.74 -9.05 12.07
CA TYR A 98 -7.98 -8.06 11.31
C TYR A 98 -7.49 -8.62 9.99
N ARG A 99 -6.98 -9.85 10.02
CA ARG A 99 -6.52 -10.54 8.82
C ARG A 99 -7.63 -10.66 7.78
N GLU A 100 -8.81 -11.12 8.20
CA GLU A 100 -9.96 -11.25 7.31
C GLU A 100 -10.38 -9.91 6.70
N GLN A 101 -10.44 -8.87 7.54
CA GLN A 101 -10.81 -7.54 7.08
C GLN A 101 -9.75 -6.99 6.12
N PHE A 102 -8.48 -7.20 6.40
CA PHE A 102 -7.39 -6.75 5.53
C PHE A 102 -7.47 -7.42 4.16
N ILE A 103 -7.66 -8.73 4.13
CA ILE A 103 -7.75 -9.47 2.87
C ILE A 103 -8.93 -8.96 2.05
N LYS A 104 -10.06 -8.75 2.70
CA LYS A 104 -11.27 -8.26 2.04
C LYS A 104 -11.07 -6.85 1.46
N ASP A 105 -10.43 -5.97 2.21
CA ASP A 105 -10.19 -4.59 1.77
C ASP A 105 -9.12 -4.50 0.69
N TYR A 106 -8.02 -5.22 0.86
CA TYR A 106 -6.86 -5.12 -0.02
C TYR A 106 -7.06 -5.86 -1.34
N TYR A 107 -7.52 -7.09 -1.26
CA TYR A 107 -7.70 -7.94 -2.45
C TYR A 107 -9.12 -7.96 -2.97
N GLY A 108 -10.08 -7.42 -2.22
CA GLY A 108 -11.48 -7.40 -2.61
C GLY A 108 -12.05 -8.82 -2.74
N ASP A 109 -12.97 -8.97 -3.67
CA ASP A 109 -13.65 -10.25 -3.87
C ASP A 109 -12.76 -11.32 -4.51
N LYS A 110 -11.58 -10.91 -4.99
CA LYS A 110 -10.65 -11.85 -5.63
C LYS A 110 -9.89 -12.70 -4.63
N GLY A 111 -9.87 -12.28 -3.36
CA GLY A 111 -9.11 -13.00 -2.34
C GLY A 111 -7.60 -12.92 -2.57
N LEU A 112 -6.87 -13.80 -1.92
CA LEU A 112 -5.41 -13.85 -2.03
C LEU A 112 -4.97 -14.30 -3.42
N PRO A 113 -3.83 -13.77 -3.93
CA PRO A 113 -3.32 -14.16 -5.25
C PRO A 113 -2.74 -15.56 -5.29
N TYR A 114 -2.64 -16.24 -4.15
CA TYR A 114 -2.17 -17.61 -4.06
C TYR A 114 -3.09 -18.42 -3.16
N GLU A 115 -3.07 -19.74 -3.32
CA GLU A 115 -3.94 -20.63 -2.56
C GLU A 115 -3.42 -20.85 -1.14
N GLU A 116 -4.26 -20.60 -0.15
CA GLU A 116 -3.96 -20.89 1.25
C GLU A 116 -4.15 -22.38 1.58
N VAL A 117 -4.87 -23.07 0.75
CA VAL A 117 -5.20 -24.49 0.96
C VAL A 117 -3.97 -25.35 1.18
N LYS A 118 -2.83 -24.93 0.63
CA LYS A 118 -1.58 -25.66 0.79
C LYS A 118 -1.12 -25.76 2.22
N ILE A 119 -1.38 -24.73 3.00
CA ILE A 119 -1.02 -24.71 4.42
C ILE A 119 -1.87 -25.70 5.20
N GLU A 120 -3.16 -25.77 4.89
CA GLU A 120 -4.08 -26.69 5.52
C GLU A 120 -3.73 -28.15 5.23
N LYS A 121 -3.30 -28.43 4.01
CA LYS A 121 -2.87 -29.77 3.62
C LYS A 121 -1.65 -30.23 4.37
N ASP A 122 -0.73 -29.30 4.65
CA ASP A 122 0.50 -29.60 5.38
C ASP A 122 0.24 -29.85 6.87
N SER A 123 -0.89 -29.37 7.40
CA SER A 123 -1.23 -29.57 8.81
C SER A 123 -1.87 -30.94 9.06
N ASN A 124 -2.18 -31.69 8.04
CA ASN A 124 -2.74 -33.02 8.13
C ASN A 124 -1.67 -34.07 7.86
#